data_2b43269cee24ed358f7a4a7107c7a5a8
#
_entry.id   2b43269cee24ed358f7a4a7107c7a5a8
#
_cell.length_a   1.000
_cell.length_b   1.000
_cell.length_c   1.000
_cell.angle_alpha   90.00
_cell.angle_beta   90.00
_cell.angle_gamma   90.00
#
_symmetry.space_group_name_H-M   'P 1'
#
loop_
_entity.id
_entity.type
_entity.pdbx_description
1 polymer ?
#
loop_
_entity_poly.entity_id
_entity_poly.type
_entity_poly.pdbx_seq_one_letter_code
_entity_poly.pdbx_strand_id
1 'polypeptide(L)'
;LDALKNFSSSDLLSLADEIREFLLYSTKHSGGHFGAGLGVVELTIALHYVFNTPNDKIVWDVGHQAYPHKILTGRKEKMLSMRQKDGLHPFPSREESDFDAFGVGHSSTSIGAALGMSVANPTNKYISVIGDGAITAGMAYEAMAHAGSIEEDLLVILNDNNMSISNNTGGISNYLAKIWSSKWYIQIREGGKSVLRMIPSAKRFAKKTETHIKGFLSPGALFEELGFQYIGPMDGHNLKDLVRTLKNINDLSGPVFLHLVTQKGKGFIPAEKDPIKFHALSKIETSTTKNIGPKYQEVFGEWLCEKAESGDANLVAITPAMSEGSGMSEFAQRFPNQFFDVAIAE
;
A
#
# COMPACT_ATOMS: atom_id res chain seq x y z
N LEU A 1 -9.97 -10.61 18.29
CA LEU A 1 -9.53 -11.38 17.09
C LEU A 1 -9.72 -12.87 17.23
N ASP A 2 -9.77 -13.44 18.43
CA ASP A 2 -9.96 -14.89 18.64
C ASP A 2 -11.26 -15.40 18.02
N ALA A 3 -12.33 -14.62 18.11
CA ALA A 3 -13.59 -14.94 17.45
C ALA A 3 -13.47 -15.00 15.92
N LEU A 4 -12.63 -14.15 15.32
CA LEU A 4 -12.42 -14.10 13.86
C LEU A 4 -11.89 -15.43 13.32
N LYS A 5 -11.03 -16.12 14.08
CA LYS A 5 -10.44 -17.41 13.68
C LYS A 5 -11.47 -18.51 13.48
N ASN A 6 -12.66 -18.37 14.06
CA ASN A 6 -13.76 -19.32 14.01
C ASN A 6 -14.84 -18.98 12.97
N PHE A 7 -14.68 -17.85 12.26
CA PHE A 7 -15.66 -17.40 11.27
C PHE A 7 -15.70 -18.33 10.07
N SER A 8 -16.91 -18.59 9.58
CA SER A 8 -17.13 -19.24 8.30
C SER A 8 -16.81 -18.29 7.13
N SER A 9 -16.71 -18.82 5.93
CA SER A 9 -16.50 -17.98 4.74
C SER A 9 -17.62 -16.95 4.53
N SER A 10 -18.86 -17.26 4.92
CA SER A 10 -19.98 -16.30 4.86
C SER A 10 -19.85 -15.20 5.90
N ASP A 11 -19.40 -15.52 7.11
CA ASP A 11 -19.21 -14.55 8.18
C ASP A 11 -18.09 -13.56 7.83
N LEU A 12 -17.00 -14.07 7.20
CA LEU A 12 -15.91 -13.21 6.74
C LEU A 12 -16.36 -12.21 5.66
N LEU A 13 -17.28 -12.61 4.76
CA LEU A 13 -17.85 -11.71 3.75
C LEU A 13 -18.74 -10.66 4.40
N SER A 14 -19.62 -11.06 5.33
CA SER A 14 -20.46 -10.13 6.08
C SER A 14 -19.61 -9.12 6.87
N LEU A 15 -18.53 -9.58 7.50
CA LEU A 15 -17.58 -8.71 8.20
C LEU A 15 -16.93 -7.68 7.24
N ALA A 16 -16.61 -8.08 6.02
CA ALA A 16 -16.05 -7.15 5.03
C ALA A 16 -17.04 -6.03 4.68
N ASP A 17 -18.32 -6.35 4.55
CA ASP A 17 -19.37 -5.35 4.29
C ASP A 17 -19.56 -4.43 5.50
N GLU A 18 -19.60 -4.97 6.71
CA GLU A 18 -19.70 -4.17 7.94
C GLU A 18 -18.51 -3.19 8.11
N ILE A 19 -17.28 -3.65 7.83
CA ILE A 19 -16.09 -2.78 7.89
C ILE A 19 -16.19 -1.67 6.86
N ARG A 20 -16.66 -1.94 5.64
CA ARG A 20 -16.85 -0.93 4.60
C ARG A 20 -17.88 0.12 5.02
N GLU A 21 -19.05 -0.30 5.49
CA GLU A 21 -20.07 0.61 5.96
C GLU A 21 -19.56 1.49 7.09
N PHE A 22 -18.85 0.90 8.05
CA PHE A 22 -18.29 1.64 9.16
C PHE A 22 -17.18 2.61 8.73
N LEU A 23 -16.33 2.25 7.76
CA LEU A 23 -15.33 3.15 7.17
C LEU A 23 -16.00 4.36 6.51
N LEU A 24 -17.06 4.12 5.72
CA LEU A 24 -17.86 5.19 5.12
C LEU A 24 -18.41 6.15 6.17
N TYR A 25 -18.95 5.60 7.24
CA TYR A 25 -19.51 6.39 8.34
C TYR A 25 -18.41 7.17 9.08
N SER A 26 -17.35 6.53 9.52
CA SER A 26 -16.32 7.14 10.37
C SER A 26 -15.50 8.20 9.63
N THR A 27 -15.10 7.93 8.38
CA THR A 27 -14.30 8.89 7.60
C THR A 27 -15.08 10.11 7.13
N LYS A 28 -16.39 10.00 6.97
CA LYS A 28 -17.26 11.17 6.75
C LYS A 28 -17.19 12.16 7.92
N HIS A 29 -16.99 11.68 9.14
CA HIS A 29 -16.94 12.50 10.35
C HIS A 29 -15.51 12.97 10.69
N SER A 30 -14.53 12.10 10.55
CA SER A 30 -13.13 12.40 10.94
C SER A 30 -12.25 12.90 9.79
N GLY A 31 -12.68 12.69 8.55
CA GLY A 31 -11.78 12.79 7.39
C GLY A 31 -10.77 11.64 7.34
N GLY A 32 -9.85 11.66 6.40
CA GLY A 32 -8.74 10.69 6.32
C GLY A 32 -8.63 9.96 4.99
N HIS A 33 -7.76 8.94 4.95
CA HIS A 33 -7.45 8.16 3.75
C HIS A 33 -8.52 7.09 3.49
N PHE A 34 -9.60 7.53 2.91
CA PHE A 34 -10.80 6.74 2.71
C PHE A 34 -10.66 5.65 1.65
N GLY A 35 -10.28 6.06 0.42
CA GLY A 35 -10.23 5.14 -0.72
C GLY A 35 -9.19 4.03 -0.55
N ALA A 36 -8.07 4.33 0.10
CA ALA A 36 -7.02 3.34 0.36
C ALA A 36 -7.49 2.26 1.34
N GLY A 37 -8.18 2.65 2.41
CA GLY A 37 -8.74 1.71 3.39
C GLY A 37 -9.76 0.76 2.79
N LEU A 38 -10.66 1.26 1.91
CA LEU A 38 -11.66 0.44 1.23
C LEU A 38 -11.03 -0.62 0.30
N GLY A 39 -9.88 -0.30 -0.30
CA GLY A 39 -9.19 -1.21 -1.21
C GLY A 39 -8.56 -2.43 -0.55
N VAL A 40 -8.39 -2.43 0.78
CA VAL A 40 -7.67 -3.49 1.50
C VAL A 40 -8.50 -4.19 2.60
N VAL A 41 -9.80 -4.05 2.58
CA VAL A 41 -10.68 -4.66 3.59
C VAL A 41 -10.53 -6.18 3.61
N GLU A 42 -10.64 -6.84 2.46
CA GLU A 42 -10.50 -8.30 2.35
C GLU A 42 -9.09 -8.75 2.72
N LEU A 43 -8.07 -8.05 2.26
CA LEU A 43 -6.68 -8.35 2.62
C LEU A 43 -6.47 -8.27 4.13
N THR A 44 -6.98 -7.23 4.78
CA THR A 44 -6.84 -7.04 6.23
C THR A 44 -7.51 -8.16 7.01
N ILE A 45 -8.74 -8.53 6.62
CA ILE A 45 -9.46 -9.66 7.23
C ILE A 45 -8.67 -10.95 7.05
N ALA A 46 -8.20 -11.23 5.83
CA ALA A 46 -7.46 -12.45 5.52
C ALA A 46 -6.15 -12.55 6.31
N LEU A 47 -5.42 -11.45 6.47
CA LEU A 47 -4.20 -11.39 7.28
C LEU A 47 -4.47 -11.72 8.75
N HIS A 48 -5.43 -11.05 9.37
CA HIS A 48 -5.78 -11.33 10.77
C HIS A 48 -6.46 -12.70 10.97
N TYR A 49 -7.09 -13.24 9.92
CA TYR A 49 -7.67 -14.59 9.95
C TYR A 49 -6.61 -15.68 9.88
N VAL A 50 -5.53 -15.49 9.12
CA VAL A 50 -4.50 -16.51 8.90
C VAL A 50 -3.37 -16.40 9.93
N PHE A 51 -2.78 -15.22 10.09
CA PHE A 51 -1.62 -15.00 10.95
C PHE A 51 -2.01 -14.78 12.42
N ASN A 52 -1.11 -15.13 13.32
CA ASN A 52 -1.33 -15.04 14.77
C ASN A 52 -0.89 -13.69 15.33
N THR A 53 -1.57 -12.61 14.91
CA THR A 53 -1.29 -11.26 15.41
C THR A 53 -1.76 -11.06 16.86
N PRO A 54 -1.04 -10.32 17.72
CA PRO A 54 0.11 -9.46 17.42
C PRO A 54 1.48 -10.16 17.48
N ASN A 55 1.58 -11.49 17.68
CA ASN A 55 2.87 -12.18 17.68
C ASN A 55 3.49 -12.10 16.28
N ASP A 56 2.76 -12.54 15.26
CA ASP A 56 3.10 -12.27 13.87
C ASP A 56 2.91 -10.76 13.59
N LYS A 57 3.87 -10.16 12.91
CA LYS A 57 3.93 -8.70 12.74
C LYS A 57 3.50 -8.29 11.33
N ILE A 58 2.54 -7.36 11.25
CA ILE A 58 2.14 -6.73 10.00
C ILE A 58 2.64 -5.29 10.02
N VAL A 59 3.47 -4.94 9.03
CA VAL A 59 3.96 -3.58 8.81
C VAL A 59 3.25 -2.99 7.60
N TRP A 60 2.42 -1.99 7.83
CA TRP A 60 1.70 -1.26 6.80
C TRP A 60 2.55 -0.12 6.26
N ASP A 61 2.90 -0.17 4.98
CA ASP A 61 3.65 0.91 4.34
C ASP A 61 2.86 2.22 4.34
N VAL A 62 3.49 3.34 4.66
CA VAL A 62 2.86 4.65 4.90
C VAL A 62 1.87 4.62 6.08
N GLY A 63 1.00 3.61 6.12
CA GLY A 63 -0.07 3.46 7.11
C GLY A 63 -1.42 4.02 6.69
N HIS A 64 -1.53 4.66 5.53
CA HIS A 64 -2.77 5.25 5.03
C HIS A 64 -3.88 4.21 4.72
N GLN A 65 -3.51 2.96 4.53
CA GLN A 65 -4.41 1.82 4.28
C GLN A 65 -4.73 1.01 5.54
N ALA A 66 -4.27 1.41 6.73
CA ALA A 66 -4.41 0.63 7.97
C ALA A 66 -5.73 0.85 8.74
N TYR A 67 -6.73 1.53 8.19
CA TYR A 67 -8.00 1.77 8.88
C TYR A 67 -8.78 0.48 9.19
N PRO A 68 -8.94 -0.47 8.25
CA PRO A 68 -9.53 -1.77 8.58
C PRO A 68 -8.77 -2.52 9.68
N HIS A 69 -7.45 -2.41 9.68
CA HIS A 69 -6.60 -2.97 10.73
C HIS A 69 -6.92 -2.38 12.11
N LYS A 70 -7.06 -1.05 12.23
CA LYS A 70 -7.46 -0.40 13.48
C LYS A 70 -8.85 -0.85 13.95
N ILE A 71 -9.80 -0.99 13.05
CA ILE A 71 -11.15 -1.46 13.36
C ILE A 71 -11.11 -2.88 13.92
N LEU A 72 -10.43 -3.81 13.24
CA LEU A 72 -10.33 -5.21 13.64
C LEU A 72 -9.55 -5.40 14.95
N THR A 73 -8.60 -4.53 15.25
CA THR A 73 -7.74 -4.61 16.44
C THR A 73 -8.27 -3.81 17.64
N GLY A 74 -9.61 -3.65 17.72
CA GLY A 74 -10.31 -3.16 18.92
C GLY A 74 -10.41 -1.65 19.03
N ARG A 75 -10.10 -0.89 17.96
CA ARG A 75 -10.16 0.58 17.96
C ARG A 75 -11.37 1.16 17.22
N LYS A 76 -12.36 0.32 16.87
CA LYS A 76 -13.58 0.72 16.15
C LYS A 76 -14.24 1.95 16.76
N GLU A 77 -14.52 1.92 18.07
CA GLU A 77 -15.24 3.00 18.75
C GLU A 77 -14.45 4.34 18.75
N LYS A 78 -13.13 4.26 18.72
CA LYS A 78 -12.26 5.43 18.70
C LYS A 78 -12.05 6.04 17.30
N MET A 79 -12.49 5.37 16.23
CA MET A 79 -12.29 5.83 14.85
C MET A 79 -12.85 7.24 14.60
N LEU A 80 -13.91 7.64 15.30
CA LEU A 80 -14.48 8.99 15.17
C LEU A 80 -13.58 10.09 15.74
N SER A 81 -12.63 9.75 16.61
CA SER A 81 -11.64 10.68 17.16
C SER A 81 -10.35 10.78 16.33
N MET A 82 -10.28 10.09 15.20
CA MET A 82 -9.09 10.08 14.37
C MET A 82 -8.69 11.50 13.93
N ARG A 83 -7.40 11.81 13.97
CA ARG A 83 -6.84 13.13 13.63
C ARG A 83 -7.30 14.28 14.54
N GLN A 84 -7.92 14.00 15.65
CA GLN A 84 -8.25 15.00 16.66
C GLN A 84 -7.19 14.99 17.77
N LYS A 85 -7.12 16.10 18.50
CA LYS A 85 -6.26 16.17 19.68
C LYS A 85 -6.67 15.06 20.66
N ASP A 86 -5.69 14.31 21.15
CA ASP A 86 -5.85 13.18 22.07
C ASP A 86 -6.72 12.03 21.50
N GLY A 87 -6.94 12.02 20.17
CA GLY A 87 -7.65 10.98 19.45
C GLY A 87 -6.72 9.96 18.81
N LEU A 88 -7.28 9.07 17.96
CA LEU A 88 -6.50 8.09 17.23
C LEU A 88 -5.52 8.73 16.22
N HIS A 89 -4.31 8.22 16.18
CA HIS A 89 -3.34 8.52 15.14
C HIS A 89 -3.88 8.14 13.75
N PRO A 90 -3.60 8.93 12.71
CA PRO A 90 -4.04 8.62 11.34
C PRO A 90 -3.32 7.39 10.76
N PHE A 91 -2.16 7.05 11.29
CA PHE A 91 -1.32 5.91 10.89
C PHE A 91 -1.07 4.98 12.08
N PRO A 92 -0.61 3.74 11.87
CA PRO A 92 -0.17 2.86 12.95
C PRO A 92 0.86 3.52 13.87
N SER A 93 0.68 3.32 15.17
CA SER A 93 1.58 3.82 16.21
C SER A 93 1.71 2.80 17.32
N ARG A 94 2.95 2.43 17.68
CA ARG A 94 3.24 1.46 18.74
C ARG A 94 2.76 1.90 20.12
N GLU A 95 2.59 3.20 20.33
CA GLU A 95 2.03 3.75 21.57
C GLU A 95 0.51 3.53 21.66
N GLU A 96 -0.15 3.26 20.52
CA GLU A 96 -1.60 3.12 20.44
C GLU A 96 -2.07 1.67 20.61
N SER A 97 -1.29 0.71 20.11
CA SER A 97 -1.67 -0.71 20.10
C SER A 97 -0.48 -1.64 19.88
N ASP A 98 -0.47 -2.80 20.57
CA ASP A 98 0.50 -3.88 20.35
C ASP A 98 0.41 -4.49 18.93
N PHE A 99 -0.72 -4.31 18.25
CA PHE A 99 -0.92 -4.73 16.88
C PHE A 99 -0.20 -3.83 15.86
N ASP A 100 0.17 -2.62 16.25
CA ASP A 100 0.89 -1.67 15.42
C ASP A 100 2.41 -1.94 15.56
N ALA A 101 2.92 -2.87 14.77
CA ALA A 101 4.29 -3.36 14.90
C ALA A 101 5.36 -2.28 14.65
N PHE A 102 5.05 -1.27 13.84
CA PHE A 102 5.96 -0.20 13.46
C PHE A 102 5.22 1.13 13.33
N GLY A 103 5.83 2.22 13.81
CA GLY A 103 5.32 3.56 13.59
C GLY A 103 5.63 4.01 12.16
N VAL A 104 4.62 4.40 11.41
CA VAL A 104 4.71 4.71 9.98
C VAL A 104 4.20 6.13 9.67
N GLY A 105 4.47 6.58 8.46
CA GLY A 105 4.08 7.89 7.95
C GLY A 105 4.73 8.14 6.58
N HIS A 106 6.05 7.95 6.49
CA HIS A 106 6.76 7.93 5.21
C HIS A 106 6.60 6.59 4.50
N SER A 107 6.67 6.63 3.18
CA SER A 107 6.54 5.45 2.32
C SER A 107 7.81 4.60 2.29
N SER A 108 7.69 3.41 1.74
CA SER A 108 8.80 2.53 1.34
C SER A 108 9.63 1.95 2.48
N THR A 109 9.21 2.17 3.74
CA THR A 109 9.92 1.74 4.95
C THR A 109 9.54 0.33 5.42
N SER A 110 8.39 -0.18 5.00
CA SER A 110 7.79 -1.38 5.59
C SER A 110 8.60 -2.66 5.38
N ILE A 111 9.23 -2.82 4.20
CA ILE A 111 10.02 -4.02 3.88
C ILE A 111 11.26 -4.07 4.77
N GLY A 112 12.01 -2.96 4.85
CA GLY A 112 13.21 -2.89 5.70
C GLY A 112 12.90 -3.07 7.17
N ALA A 113 11.79 -2.49 7.67
CA ALA A 113 11.35 -2.66 9.05
C ALA A 113 10.95 -4.12 9.35
N ALA A 114 10.15 -4.76 8.48
CA ALA A 114 9.75 -6.15 8.64
C ALA A 114 10.95 -7.10 8.56
N LEU A 115 11.89 -6.85 7.63
CA LEU A 115 13.13 -7.61 7.52
C LEU A 115 13.98 -7.52 8.79
N GLY A 116 14.18 -6.31 9.33
CA GLY A 116 14.94 -6.15 10.57
C GLY A 116 14.31 -6.86 11.76
N MET A 117 12.98 -6.88 11.84
CA MET A 117 12.25 -7.63 12.88
C MET A 117 12.38 -9.14 12.69
N SER A 118 12.34 -9.65 11.47
CA SER A 118 12.50 -11.07 11.15
C SER A 118 13.89 -11.56 11.54
N VAL A 119 14.93 -10.86 11.14
CA VAL A 119 16.31 -11.17 11.52
C VAL A 119 16.51 -11.17 13.04
N ALA A 120 15.86 -10.22 13.74
CA ALA A 120 15.97 -10.11 15.20
C ALA A 120 15.22 -11.22 15.96
N ASN A 121 14.12 -11.74 15.40
CA ASN A 121 13.33 -12.81 16.02
C ASN A 121 12.66 -13.70 14.96
N PRO A 122 13.34 -14.74 14.48
CA PRO A 122 12.87 -15.61 13.39
C PRO A 122 11.74 -16.58 13.79
N THR A 123 11.20 -16.48 15.02
CA THR A 123 10.16 -17.41 15.50
C THR A 123 8.75 -17.04 15.04
N ASN A 124 8.54 -15.79 14.64
CA ASN A 124 7.25 -15.25 14.19
C ASN A 124 7.26 -14.99 12.67
N LYS A 125 6.08 -14.76 12.11
CA LYS A 125 5.96 -14.32 10.72
C LYS A 125 5.96 -12.79 10.63
N TYR A 126 6.61 -12.28 9.60
CA TYR A 126 6.73 -10.85 9.34
C TYR A 126 6.19 -10.52 7.96
N ILE A 127 5.24 -9.60 7.93
CA ILE A 127 4.47 -9.26 6.73
C ILE A 127 4.61 -7.76 6.48
N SER A 128 5.11 -7.39 5.31
CA SER A 128 5.09 -6.03 4.79
C SER A 128 3.96 -5.88 3.79
N VAL A 129 3.09 -4.88 3.95
CA VAL A 129 2.05 -4.52 2.97
C VAL A 129 2.41 -3.19 2.36
N ILE A 130 2.81 -3.19 1.10
CA ILE A 130 3.31 -2.03 0.38
C ILE A 130 2.49 -1.74 -0.88
N GLY A 131 2.28 -0.46 -1.20
CA GLY A 131 1.58 -0.03 -2.41
C GLY A 131 2.50 0.04 -3.64
N ASP A 132 1.88 0.04 -4.82
CA ASP A 132 2.55 0.09 -6.12
C ASP A 132 3.40 1.36 -6.33
N GLY A 133 2.99 2.50 -5.77
CA GLY A 133 3.81 3.70 -5.78
C GLY A 133 5.02 3.60 -4.84
N ALA A 134 4.83 3.12 -3.62
CA ALA A 134 5.87 3.05 -2.60
C ALA A 134 6.99 2.04 -2.92
N ILE A 135 6.67 0.94 -3.62
CA ILE A 135 7.66 -0.08 -3.98
C ILE A 135 8.69 0.41 -5.01
N THR A 136 8.42 1.54 -5.69
CA THR A 136 9.32 2.09 -6.70
C THR A 136 10.52 2.84 -6.11
N ALA A 137 10.49 3.19 -4.83
CA ALA A 137 11.56 3.91 -4.16
C ALA A 137 12.78 3.03 -3.88
N GLY A 138 13.96 3.65 -3.88
CA GLY A 138 15.25 2.95 -3.68
C GLY A 138 15.31 2.17 -2.38
N MET A 139 14.78 2.73 -1.28
CA MET A 139 14.75 2.10 0.03
C MET A 139 14.00 0.74 0.02
N ALA A 140 12.88 0.65 -0.69
CA ALA A 140 12.14 -0.61 -0.83
C ALA A 140 12.95 -1.63 -1.66
N TYR A 141 13.60 -1.17 -2.74
CA TYR A 141 14.45 -2.02 -3.58
C TYR A 141 15.66 -2.57 -2.82
N GLU A 142 16.36 -1.74 -2.07
CA GLU A 142 17.51 -2.14 -1.24
C GLU A 142 17.09 -3.20 -0.20
N ALA A 143 15.96 -3.00 0.47
CA ALA A 143 15.44 -3.95 1.44
C ALA A 143 15.05 -5.28 0.80
N MET A 144 14.42 -5.28 -0.38
CA MET A 144 14.11 -6.50 -1.12
C MET A 144 15.39 -7.23 -1.56
N ALA A 145 16.35 -6.52 -2.14
CA ALA A 145 17.60 -7.13 -2.57
C ALA A 145 18.35 -7.79 -1.40
N HIS A 146 18.32 -7.15 -0.23
CA HIS A 146 18.94 -7.71 0.98
C HIS A 146 18.17 -8.94 1.50
N ALA A 147 16.85 -8.87 1.60
CA ALA A 147 15.99 -9.98 2.04
C ALA A 147 16.20 -11.24 1.20
N GLY A 148 16.24 -11.09 -0.13
CA GLY A 148 16.49 -12.20 -1.03
C GLY A 148 17.90 -12.77 -0.92
N SER A 149 18.91 -11.92 -0.65
CA SER A 149 20.30 -12.37 -0.54
C SER A 149 20.59 -13.18 0.73
N ILE A 150 19.85 -12.93 1.81
CA ILE A 150 19.98 -13.67 3.08
C ILE A 150 18.91 -14.77 3.26
N GLU A 151 18.03 -14.93 2.26
CA GLU A 151 16.96 -15.95 2.24
C GLU A 151 16.05 -15.90 3.49
N GLU A 152 15.81 -14.70 4.03
CA GLU A 152 15.05 -14.51 5.28
C GLU A 152 13.56 -14.76 5.08
N ASP A 153 12.91 -15.35 6.10
CA ASP A 153 11.46 -15.59 6.12
C ASP A 153 10.70 -14.26 6.20
N LEU A 154 10.31 -13.73 5.04
CA LEU A 154 9.61 -12.46 4.92
C LEU A 154 8.49 -12.55 3.87
N LEU A 155 7.29 -12.13 4.23
CA LEU A 155 6.20 -11.97 3.27
C LEU A 155 6.05 -10.50 2.87
N VAL A 156 6.35 -10.19 1.61
CA VAL A 156 6.06 -8.89 1.00
C VAL A 156 4.77 -9.00 0.19
N ILE A 157 3.77 -8.19 0.52
CA ILE A 157 2.50 -8.11 -0.19
C ILE A 157 2.45 -6.79 -0.96
N LEU A 158 2.48 -6.88 -2.28
CA LEU A 158 2.23 -5.74 -3.15
C LEU A 158 0.72 -5.55 -3.29
N ASN A 159 0.21 -4.43 -2.76
CA ASN A 159 -1.14 -3.94 -2.99
C ASN A 159 -1.14 -3.05 -4.23
N ASP A 160 -1.37 -3.66 -5.39
CA ASP A 160 -1.32 -3.00 -6.68
C ASP A 160 -2.72 -2.56 -7.12
N ASN A 161 -2.95 -1.27 -7.16
CA ASN A 161 -4.20 -0.67 -7.63
C ASN A 161 -4.00 0.25 -8.85
N ASN A 162 -2.81 0.24 -9.44
CA ASN A 162 -2.41 1.07 -10.57
C ASN A 162 -2.67 2.57 -10.35
N MET A 163 -2.52 3.05 -9.12
CA MET A 163 -2.86 4.41 -8.71
C MET A 163 -1.83 4.94 -7.73
N SER A 164 -0.90 5.77 -8.19
CA SER A 164 -0.09 6.62 -7.31
C SER A 164 -0.63 8.07 -7.29
N ILE A 165 -0.08 8.91 -6.41
CA ILE A 165 -0.44 10.32 -6.27
C ILE A 165 0.02 11.11 -7.50
N SER A 166 1.14 10.73 -8.11
CA SER A 166 1.66 11.25 -9.38
C SER A 166 1.94 10.12 -10.37
N ASN A 167 2.25 10.47 -11.62
CA ASN A 167 2.68 9.48 -12.61
C ASN A 167 3.95 8.78 -12.12
N ASN A 168 3.88 7.46 -11.98
CA ASN A 168 5.04 6.68 -11.58
C ASN A 168 6.18 6.83 -12.59
N THR A 169 7.38 7.12 -12.11
CA THR A 169 8.59 7.25 -12.94
C THR A 169 9.63 6.19 -12.53
N GLY A 170 10.56 5.88 -13.44
CA GLY A 170 11.66 4.95 -13.18
C GLY A 170 11.46 3.53 -13.69
N GLY A 171 12.50 2.70 -13.54
CA GLY A 171 12.58 1.36 -14.13
C GLY A 171 11.55 0.37 -13.56
N ILE A 172 11.34 0.37 -12.25
CA ILE A 172 10.35 -0.51 -11.59
C ILE A 172 8.94 -0.12 -12.01
N SER A 173 8.65 1.18 -12.07
CA SER A 173 7.36 1.67 -12.57
C SER A 173 7.08 1.21 -14.00
N ASN A 174 8.07 1.31 -14.89
CA ASN A 174 7.95 0.81 -16.25
C ASN A 174 7.74 -0.71 -16.31
N TYR A 175 8.35 -1.45 -15.37
CA TYR A 175 8.16 -2.89 -15.25
C TYR A 175 6.72 -3.23 -14.80
N LEU A 176 6.22 -2.56 -13.77
CA LEU A 176 4.84 -2.70 -13.31
C LEU A 176 3.84 -2.31 -14.41
N ALA A 177 4.10 -1.24 -15.18
CA ALA A 177 3.26 -0.83 -16.30
C ALA A 177 3.13 -1.93 -17.38
N LYS A 178 4.19 -2.71 -17.63
CA LYS A 178 4.11 -3.88 -18.52
C LYS A 178 3.23 -4.99 -17.96
N ILE A 179 3.25 -5.19 -16.64
CA ILE A 179 2.35 -6.14 -15.97
C ILE A 179 0.91 -5.65 -16.14
N TRP A 180 0.63 -4.37 -15.89
CA TRP A 180 -0.71 -3.77 -16.00
C TRP A 180 -1.30 -3.85 -17.39
N SER A 181 -0.47 -3.78 -18.43
CA SER A 181 -0.91 -3.94 -19.83
C SER A 181 -1.12 -5.40 -20.25
N SER A 182 -0.82 -6.35 -19.39
CA SER A 182 -0.99 -7.77 -19.72
C SER A 182 -2.45 -8.21 -19.72
N LYS A 183 -2.83 -9.12 -20.65
CA LYS A 183 -4.22 -9.57 -20.80
C LYS A 183 -4.82 -10.14 -19.52
N TRP A 184 -4.05 -10.85 -18.73
CA TRP A 184 -4.55 -11.49 -17.51
C TRP A 184 -4.63 -10.52 -16.31
N TYR A 185 -3.81 -9.46 -16.23
CA TYR A 185 -4.01 -8.37 -15.29
C TYR A 185 -5.37 -7.67 -15.57
N ILE A 186 -5.64 -7.38 -16.84
CA ILE A 186 -6.91 -6.78 -17.26
C ILE A 186 -8.08 -7.70 -16.90
N GLN A 187 -7.98 -9.01 -17.13
CA GLN A 187 -9.03 -9.97 -16.77
C GLN A 187 -9.29 -10.03 -15.25
N ILE A 188 -8.25 -9.98 -14.41
CA ILE A 188 -8.41 -9.94 -12.94
C ILE A 188 -9.15 -8.65 -12.54
N ARG A 189 -8.71 -7.51 -13.05
CA ARG A 189 -9.29 -6.21 -12.74
C ARG A 189 -10.76 -6.07 -13.18
N GLU A 190 -11.14 -6.69 -14.28
CA GLU A 190 -12.52 -6.69 -14.80
C GLU A 190 -13.42 -7.74 -14.14
N GLY A 191 -12.98 -8.39 -13.05
CA GLY A 191 -13.74 -9.41 -12.32
C GLY A 191 -13.77 -10.78 -12.99
N GLY A 192 -12.82 -11.02 -13.89
CA GLY A 192 -12.60 -12.35 -14.47
C GLY A 192 -12.18 -13.38 -13.43
N LYS A 193 -12.62 -14.63 -13.61
CA LYS A 193 -12.26 -15.73 -12.68
C LYS A 193 -10.75 -15.84 -12.53
N SER A 194 -10.27 -15.74 -11.29
CA SER A 194 -8.88 -15.93 -10.91
C SER A 194 -8.29 -17.16 -11.60
N VAL A 195 -7.31 -16.94 -12.47
CA VAL A 195 -6.54 -18.04 -13.06
C VAL A 195 -5.53 -18.49 -12.01
N LEU A 196 -6.00 -19.29 -11.06
CA LEU A 196 -5.16 -19.97 -10.07
C LEU A 196 -4.38 -21.07 -10.78
N ARG A 197 -3.36 -20.72 -11.52
CA ARG A 197 -2.36 -21.67 -12.01
C ARG A 197 -1.00 -21.27 -11.46
N MET A 198 -0.47 -22.21 -10.67
CA MET A 198 0.90 -22.37 -10.24
C MET A 198 1.23 -21.82 -8.86
N ILE A 199 0.86 -22.61 -7.85
CA ILE A 199 1.77 -22.80 -6.70
C ILE A 199 2.83 -23.76 -7.21
N PRO A 200 4.09 -23.38 -7.38
CA PRO A 200 5.12 -24.35 -7.69
C PRO A 200 5.29 -25.25 -6.48
N SER A 201 4.99 -26.54 -6.65
CA SER A 201 5.40 -27.52 -5.64
C SER A 201 6.92 -27.44 -5.48
N ALA A 202 7.42 -27.59 -4.25
CA ALA A 202 8.83 -27.52 -3.84
C ALA A 202 9.83 -28.34 -4.70
N LYS A 203 9.35 -29.12 -5.67
CA LYS A 203 10.15 -29.91 -6.62
C LYS A 203 10.71 -29.10 -7.80
N ARG A 204 10.37 -27.81 -7.99
CA ARG A 204 10.86 -27.00 -9.12
C ARG A 204 12.13 -26.21 -8.86
N PHE A 205 12.58 -26.11 -7.62
CA PHE A 205 13.89 -25.49 -7.31
C PHE A 205 15.09 -26.26 -7.90
N ALA A 206 14.92 -27.50 -8.33
CA ALA A 206 15.99 -28.35 -8.85
C ALA A 206 16.25 -28.19 -10.38
N LYS A 207 15.52 -27.35 -11.11
CA LYS A 207 15.69 -27.14 -12.56
C LYS A 207 16.02 -25.70 -12.92
N LYS A 208 17.06 -25.14 -12.30
CA LYS A 208 17.54 -23.76 -12.55
C LYS A 208 18.27 -23.58 -13.90
N THR A 209 18.34 -24.57 -14.79
CA THR A 209 19.24 -24.55 -15.94
C THR A 209 18.56 -24.46 -17.32
N GLU A 210 17.23 -24.52 -17.42
CA GLU A 210 16.55 -24.55 -18.74
C GLU A 210 15.62 -23.36 -19.03
N THR A 211 15.55 -22.35 -18.15
CA THR A 211 14.50 -21.33 -18.21
C THR A 211 14.98 -19.92 -18.62
N HIS A 212 16.25 -19.73 -18.97
CA HIS A 212 16.78 -18.41 -19.34
C HIS A 212 16.16 -17.76 -20.59
N ILE A 213 15.41 -18.50 -21.41
CA ILE A 213 14.80 -17.95 -22.62
C ILE A 213 13.32 -17.49 -22.38
N LYS A 214 12.66 -17.99 -21.31
CA LYS A 214 11.30 -17.60 -20.94
C LYS A 214 11.19 -16.52 -19.86
N GLY A 215 12.30 -16.13 -19.24
CA GLY A 215 12.35 -15.27 -18.06
C GLY A 215 11.93 -13.82 -18.27
N PHE A 216 12.01 -13.29 -19.47
CA PHE A 216 11.69 -11.88 -19.75
C PHE A 216 10.19 -11.56 -19.88
N LEU A 217 9.30 -12.56 -19.80
CA LEU A 217 7.87 -12.41 -20.01
C LEU A 217 7.02 -12.75 -18.76
N SER A 218 7.63 -13.12 -17.63
CA SER A 218 6.93 -13.41 -16.39
C SER A 218 6.72 -12.13 -15.59
N PRO A 219 5.50 -11.85 -15.08
CA PRO A 219 5.25 -10.73 -14.16
C PRO A 219 6.10 -10.75 -12.89
N GLY A 220 6.61 -11.91 -12.51
CA GLY A 220 7.44 -12.10 -11.33
C GLY A 220 8.94 -12.02 -11.56
N ALA A 221 9.40 -11.93 -12.81
CA ALA A 221 10.81 -12.12 -13.14
C ALA A 221 11.78 -11.24 -12.32
N LEU A 222 11.44 -9.97 -12.13
CA LEU A 222 12.27 -9.06 -11.32
C LEU A 222 12.39 -9.54 -9.86
N PHE A 223 11.28 -9.95 -9.27
CA PHE A 223 11.23 -10.37 -7.87
C PHE A 223 11.89 -11.75 -7.67
N GLU A 224 11.73 -12.64 -8.66
CA GLU A 224 12.43 -13.94 -8.69
C GLU A 224 13.94 -13.79 -8.81
N GLU A 225 14.43 -12.84 -9.62
CA GLU A 225 15.87 -12.52 -9.71
C GLU A 225 16.41 -11.88 -8.42
N LEU A 226 15.56 -11.18 -7.65
CA LEU A 226 15.90 -10.69 -6.32
C LEU A 226 15.86 -11.79 -5.24
N GLY A 227 15.52 -13.04 -5.58
CA GLY A 227 15.51 -14.17 -4.66
C GLY A 227 14.16 -14.49 -4.04
N PHE A 228 13.07 -13.79 -4.41
CA PHE A 228 11.74 -14.05 -3.88
C PHE A 228 11.02 -15.19 -4.60
N GLN A 229 10.20 -15.93 -3.85
CA GLN A 229 9.17 -16.78 -4.43
C GLN A 229 7.98 -15.92 -4.82
N TYR A 230 7.79 -15.66 -6.12
CA TYR A 230 6.71 -14.83 -6.60
C TYR A 230 5.39 -15.59 -6.74
N ILE A 231 4.32 -15.03 -6.18
CA ILE A 231 2.95 -15.55 -6.26
C ILE A 231 2.03 -14.42 -6.75
N GLY A 232 1.32 -14.65 -7.84
CA GLY A 232 0.39 -13.68 -8.38
C GLY A 232 0.61 -13.37 -9.87
N PRO A 233 0.03 -12.25 -10.36
CA PRO A 233 -0.95 -11.42 -9.66
C PRO A 233 -2.28 -12.15 -9.45
N MET A 234 -2.96 -11.83 -8.35
CA MET A 234 -4.28 -12.38 -8.04
C MET A 234 -5.25 -11.29 -7.56
N ASP A 235 -6.54 -11.58 -7.63
CA ASP A 235 -7.58 -10.67 -7.17
C ASP A 235 -7.53 -10.51 -5.64
N GLY A 236 -7.21 -9.29 -5.19
CA GLY A 236 -7.13 -8.92 -3.78
C GLY A 236 -8.50 -8.75 -3.10
N HIS A 237 -9.60 -8.84 -3.85
CA HIS A 237 -10.97 -8.78 -3.31
C HIS A 237 -11.63 -10.17 -3.19
N ASN A 238 -10.99 -11.21 -3.70
CA ASN A 238 -11.48 -12.58 -3.52
C ASN A 238 -11.00 -13.14 -2.17
N LEU A 239 -11.77 -12.88 -1.12
CA LEU A 239 -11.43 -13.25 0.26
C LEU A 239 -11.16 -14.76 0.44
N LYS A 240 -11.91 -15.63 -0.26
CA LYS A 240 -11.72 -17.08 -0.20
C LYS A 240 -10.36 -17.50 -0.77
N ASP A 241 -9.99 -16.95 -1.91
CA ASP A 241 -8.70 -17.23 -2.54
C ASP A 241 -7.54 -16.61 -1.76
N LEU A 242 -7.72 -15.40 -1.19
CA LEU A 242 -6.74 -14.78 -0.30
C LEU A 242 -6.44 -15.66 0.92
N VAL A 243 -7.46 -16.09 1.64
CA VAL A 243 -7.29 -16.93 2.83
C VAL A 243 -6.58 -18.24 2.47
N ARG A 244 -6.98 -18.89 1.37
CA ARG A 244 -6.33 -20.13 0.91
C ARG A 244 -4.87 -19.89 0.56
N THR A 245 -4.56 -18.82 -0.18
CA THR A 245 -3.20 -18.52 -0.61
C THR A 245 -2.32 -18.15 0.58
N LEU A 246 -2.80 -17.31 1.51
CA LEU A 246 -2.04 -16.94 2.70
C LEU A 246 -1.78 -18.14 3.62
N LYS A 247 -2.73 -19.08 3.77
CA LYS A 247 -2.49 -20.33 4.48
C LYS A 247 -1.36 -21.15 3.86
N ASN A 248 -1.35 -21.27 2.52
CA ASN A 248 -0.28 -21.99 1.83
C ASN A 248 1.08 -21.26 1.96
N ILE A 249 1.09 -19.91 1.93
CA ILE A 249 2.29 -19.08 2.10
C ILE A 249 2.85 -19.25 3.52
N ASN A 250 1.99 -19.35 4.53
CA ASN A 250 2.41 -19.51 5.92
C ASN A 250 3.30 -20.75 6.16
N ASP A 251 3.16 -21.77 5.31
CA ASP A 251 3.94 -23.01 5.35
C ASP A 251 5.23 -22.94 4.50
N LEU A 252 5.48 -21.84 3.80
CA LEU A 252 6.70 -21.64 3.01
C LEU A 252 7.82 -21.06 3.86
N SER A 253 9.05 -21.36 3.45
CA SER A 253 10.27 -20.78 4.01
C SER A 253 10.96 -19.88 2.98
N GLY A 254 11.72 -18.91 3.45
CA GLY A 254 12.39 -17.90 2.64
C GLY A 254 11.46 -16.76 2.19
N PRO A 255 12.00 -15.79 1.47
CA PRO A 255 11.25 -14.59 1.11
C PRO A 255 10.17 -14.88 0.06
N VAL A 256 8.94 -14.47 0.34
CA VAL A 256 7.77 -14.62 -0.53
C VAL A 256 7.27 -13.24 -0.96
N PHE A 257 6.96 -13.08 -2.24
CA PHE A 257 6.37 -11.89 -2.81
C PHE A 257 4.98 -12.20 -3.35
N LEU A 258 3.94 -11.70 -2.66
CA LEU A 258 2.55 -11.86 -3.05
C LEU A 258 2.06 -10.60 -3.77
N HIS A 259 1.70 -10.73 -5.04
CA HIS A 259 1.18 -9.61 -5.85
C HIS A 259 -0.35 -9.67 -5.90
N LEU A 260 -1.01 -8.67 -5.30
CA LEU A 260 -2.46 -8.52 -5.29
C LEU A 260 -2.88 -7.36 -6.16
N VAL A 261 -3.86 -7.60 -7.02
CA VAL A 261 -4.56 -6.56 -7.78
C VAL A 261 -5.79 -6.15 -6.98
N THR A 262 -5.87 -4.86 -6.64
CA THR A 262 -6.98 -4.30 -5.87
C THR A 262 -7.60 -3.10 -6.57
N GLN A 263 -8.74 -2.66 -6.08
CA GLN A 263 -9.44 -1.48 -6.55
C GLN A 263 -9.56 -0.48 -5.39
N LYS A 264 -8.93 0.68 -5.54
CA LYS A 264 -9.06 1.77 -4.58
C LYS A 264 -10.51 2.25 -4.51
N GLY A 265 -11.04 2.40 -3.30
CA GLY A 265 -12.44 2.80 -3.12
C GLY A 265 -13.46 1.67 -3.28
N LYS A 266 -13.04 0.42 -3.29
CA LYS A 266 -13.88 -0.77 -3.52
C LYS A 266 -15.17 -0.76 -2.67
N GLY A 267 -16.32 -0.95 -3.35
CA GLY A 267 -17.65 -0.95 -2.73
C GLY A 267 -18.27 0.44 -2.57
N PHE A 268 -17.57 1.52 -3.00
CA PHE A 268 -18.13 2.87 -3.03
C PHE A 268 -17.96 3.49 -4.42
N ILE A 269 -19.00 3.39 -5.25
CA ILE A 269 -18.97 3.78 -6.67
C ILE A 269 -18.35 5.16 -6.94
N PRO A 270 -18.61 6.23 -6.17
CA PRO A 270 -17.96 7.51 -6.39
C PRO A 270 -16.44 7.46 -6.25
N ALA A 271 -15.92 6.71 -5.27
CA ALA A 271 -14.47 6.55 -5.08
C ALA A 271 -13.82 5.62 -6.12
N GLU A 272 -14.57 4.63 -6.61
CA GLU A 272 -14.11 3.77 -7.71
C GLU A 272 -13.96 4.56 -9.02
N LYS A 273 -14.85 5.54 -9.25
CA LYS A 273 -14.84 6.40 -10.46
C LYS A 273 -13.80 7.52 -10.39
N ASP A 274 -13.52 8.04 -9.22
CA ASP A 274 -12.57 9.15 -9.00
C ASP A 274 -11.69 8.86 -7.78
N PRO A 275 -10.77 7.90 -7.89
CA PRO A 275 -9.96 7.46 -6.75
C PRO A 275 -8.94 8.50 -6.28
N ILE A 276 -8.62 9.50 -7.11
CA ILE A 276 -7.73 10.62 -6.73
C ILE A 276 -8.46 11.54 -5.76
N LYS A 277 -9.64 12.00 -6.12
CA LYS A 277 -10.49 12.85 -5.27
C LYS A 277 -10.83 12.21 -3.94
N PHE A 278 -11.05 10.89 -3.93
CA PHE A 278 -11.39 10.11 -2.75
C PHE A 278 -10.18 9.44 -2.08
N HIS A 279 -8.96 9.81 -2.45
CA HIS A 279 -7.76 9.30 -1.78
C HIS A 279 -7.73 9.68 -0.30
N ALA A 280 -7.91 10.97 -0.02
CA ALA A 280 -8.06 11.50 1.32
C ALA A 280 -9.20 12.51 1.34
N LEU A 281 -10.11 12.37 2.29
CA LEU A 281 -11.22 13.29 2.50
C LEU A 281 -10.85 14.28 3.59
N SER A 282 -11.10 15.57 3.33
CA SER A 282 -11.13 16.58 4.38
C SER A 282 -12.37 16.35 5.23
N LYS A 283 -12.28 16.65 6.52
CA LYS A 283 -13.45 16.71 7.41
C LYS A 283 -14.49 17.64 6.78
N ILE A 284 -15.75 17.20 6.67
CA ILE A 284 -16.82 18.08 6.26
C ILE A 284 -17.05 19.05 7.43
N GLU A 285 -16.45 20.22 7.36
CA GLU A 285 -16.69 21.27 8.34
C GLU A 285 -18.11 21.79 8.16
N THR A 286 -18.97 21.45 9.10
CA THR A 286 -20.25 22.12 9.30
C THR A 286 -20.03 23.36 10.16
N SER A 287 -19.31 24.37 9.67
CA SER A 287 -19.31 25.67 10.35
C SER A 287 -18.41 26.71 9.69
N THR A 288 -18.97 27.88 9.51
CA THR A 288 -18.38 29.23 9.57
C THR A 288 -16.90 29.29 9.25
N THR A 289 -16.58 29.66 8.04
CA THR A 289 -15.29 30.15 7.58
C THR A 289 -14.77 31.22 8.54
N LYS A 290 -14.00 30.81 9.55
CA LYS A 290 -13.00 31.70 10.10
C LYS A 290 -12.04 32.00 8.96
N ASN A 291 -11.81 33.27 8.70
CA ASN A 291 -10.82 33.75 7.75
C ASN A 291 -9.45 33.30 8.29
N ILE A 292 -9.06 32.07 7.98
CA ILE A 292 -7.75 31.51 8.28
C ILE A 292 -6.87 32.10 7.17
N GLY A 293 -5.82 32.83 7.51
CA GLY A 293 -4.86 33.37 6.53
C GLY A 293 -4.30 32.26 5.62
N PRO A 294 -3.49 32.63 4.62
CA PRO A 294 -2.96 31.67 3.67
C PRO A 294 -2.19 30.56 4.38
N LYS A 295 -2.23 29.34 3.87
CA LYS A 295 -1.46 28.21 4.38
C LYS A 295 0.02 28.39 4.04
N TYR A 296 0.92 27.80 4.83
CA TYR A 296 2.37 27.91 4.60
C TYR A 296 2.79 27.47 3.21
N GLN A 297 2.20 26.37 2.68
CA GLN A 297 2.50 25.92 1.32
C GLN A 297 2.02 26.89 0.23
N GLU A 298 0.95 27.63 0.46
CA GLU A 298 0.46 28.65 -0.47
C GLU A 298 1.44 29.83 -0.53
N VAL A 299 1.88 30.32 0.63
CA VAL A 299 2.92 31.37 0.73
C VAL A 299 4.22 30.92 0.08
N PHE A 300 4.62 29.66 0.30
CA PHE A 300 5.82 29.10 -0.33
C PHE A 300 5.69 29.02 -1.85
N GLY A 301 4.57 28.55 -2.36
CA GLY A 301 4.32 28.44 -3.81
C GLY A 301 4.31 29.81 -4.51
N GLU A 302 3.68 30.82 -3.90
CA GLU A 302 3.70 32.20 -4.38
C GLU A 302 5.12 32.75 -4.44
N TRP A 303 5.86 32.63 -3.33
CA TRP A 303 7.27 33.05 -3.26
C TRP A 303 8.15 32.38 -4.32
N LEU A 304 7.95 31.07 -4.56
CA LEU A 304 8.69 30.32 -5.56
C LEU A 304 8.44 30.85 -6.98
N CYS A 305 7.18 31.17 -7.29
CA CYS A 305 6.81 31.78 -8.56
C CYS A 305 7.41 33.16 -8.73
N GLU A 306 7.33 34.02 -7.70
CA GLU A 306 7.92 35.38 -7.71
C GLU A 306 9.43 35.33 -7.96
N LYS A 307 10.14 34.38 -7.35
CA LYS A 307 11.59 34.21 -7.57
C LYS A 307 11.93 33.82 -8.98
N ALA A 308 11.18 32.90 -9.57
CA ALA A 308 11.38 32.51 -10.96
C ALA A 308 11.06 33.64 -11.93
N GLU A 309 10.02 34.45 -11.67
CA GLU A 309 9.68 35.65 -12.45
C GLU A 309 10.78 36.72 -12.40
N SER A 310 11.50 36.83 -11.30
CA SER A 310 12.62 37.78 -11.18
C SER A 310 13.83 37.42 -12.05
N GLY A 311 13.75 36.31 -12.81
CA GLY A 311 14.76 35.86 -13.77
C GLY A 311 15.88 35.02 -13.14
N ASP A 312 15.66 34.41 -11.98
CA ASP A 312 16.61 33.45 -11.40
C ASP A 312 16.60 32.12 -12.17
N ALA A 313 17.42 32.08 -13.23
CA ALA A 313 17.56 30.89 -14.10
C ALA A 313 18.20 29.69 -13.38
N ASN A 314 18.77 29.89 -12.19
CA ASN A 314 19.40 28.80 -11.41
C ASN A 314 18.42 28.17 -10.40
N LEU A 315 17.19 28.71 -10.30
CA LEU A 315 16.17 28.16 -9.42
C LEU A 315 15.58 26.89 -10.02
N VAL A 316 15.60 25.80 -9.25
CA VAL A 316 14.98 24.51 -9.59
C VAL A 316 14.14 24.04 -8.41
N ALA A 317 12.93 23.56 -8.68
CA ALA A 317 12.06 22.96 -7.69
C ALA A 317 11.92 21.45 -7.92
N ILE A 318 12.13 20.69 -6.87
CA ILE A 318 12.04 19.20 -6.89
C ILE A 318 11.05 18.76 -5.83
N THR A 319 10.15 17.84 -6.17
CA THR A 319 9.19 17.26 -5.22
C THR A 319 9.03 15.75 -5.42
N PRO A 320 8.95 14.96 -4.32
CA PRO A 320 8.67 13.53 -4.40
C PRO A 320 7.16 13.27 -4.37
N ALA A 321 6.47 13.36 -5.52
CA ALA A 321 5.03 13.13 -5.69
C ALA A 321 4.10 14.06 -4.89
N MET A 322 4.56 15.26 -4.53
CA MET A 322 3.83 16.14 -3.60
C MET A 322 3.60 17.56 -4.15
N SER A 323 3.44 17.70 -5.47
CA SER A 323 3.30 19.02 -6.11
C SER A 323 2.15 19.87 -5.54
N GLU A 324 0.99 19.25 -5.29
CA GLU A 324 -0.16 19.94 -4.66
C GLU A 324 0.10 20.20 -3.16
N GLY A 325 0.55 19.20 -2.43
CA GLY A 325 0.76 19.28 -0.99
C GLY A 325 1.86 20.25 -0.58
N SER A 326 2.85 20.50 -1.45
CA SER A 326 3.92 21.46 -1.25
C SER A 326 3.61 22.86 -1.80
N GLY A 327 2.45 23.06 -2.45
CA GLY A 327 2.08 24.34 -3.07
C GLY A 327 2.80 24.62 -4.40
N MET A 328 3.43 23.62 -5.01
CA MET A 328 4.24 23.79 -6.23
C MET A 328 3.44 23.65 -7.54
N SER A 329 2.13 23.38 -7.49
CA SER A 329 1.33 23.11 -8.69
C SER A 329 1.32 24.26 -9.70
N GLU A 330 1.23 25.52 -9.22
CA GLU A 330 1.29 26.71 -10.06
C GLU A 330 2.69 26.86 -10.67
N PHE A 331 3.74 26.68 -9.86
CA PHE A 331 5.12 26.73 -10.33
C PHE A 331 5.39 25.70 -11.43
N ALA A 332 4.91 24.47 -11.26
CA ALA A 332 5.02 23.41 -12.26
C ALA A 332 4.39 23.78 -13.63
N GLN A 333 3.24 24.48 -13.60
CA GLN A 333 2.55 24.92 -14.81
C GLN A 333 3.25 26.10 -15.50
N ARG A 334 3.76 27.04 -14.72
CA ARG A 334 4.36 28.27 -15.24
C ARG A 334 5.83 28.10 -15.63
N PHE A 335 6.56 27.25 -14.91
CA PHE A 335 8.00 27.04 -15.10
C PHE A 335 8.36 25.55 -15.26
N PRO A 336 7.80 24.86 -16.28
CA PRO A 336 7.94 23.41 -16.43
C PRO A 336 9.38 22.94 -16.65
N ASN A 337 10.27 23.80 -17.12
CA ASN A 337 11.70 23.48 -17.29
C ASN A 337 12.52 23.61 -16.00
N GLN A 338 11.95 24.18 -14.95
CA GLN A 338 12.57 24.35 -13.63
C GLN A 338 11.89 23.49 -12.55
N PHE A 339 10.92 22.67 -12.94
CA PHE A 339 10.17 21.79 -12.03
C PHE A 339 10.39 20.32 -12.34
N PHE A 340 10.64 19.52 -11.30
CA PHE A 340 10.84 18.09 -11.40
C PHE A 340 10.04 17.36 -10.31
N ASP A 341 9.04 16.60 -10.75
CA ASP A 341 8.38 15.59 -9.89
C ASP A 341 9.11 14.25 -10.10
N VAL A 342 9.79 13.79 -9.07
CA VAL A 342 10.60 12.57 -9.11
C VAL A 342 9.84 11.33 -8.63
N ALA A 343 8.52 11.44 -8.50
CA ALA A 343 7.64 10.45 -7.88
C ALA A 343 8.07 10.14 -6.43
N ILE A 344 7.70 8.97 -5.89
CA ILE A 344 8.07 8.60 -4.52
C ILE A 344 9.58 8.28 -4.49
N ALA A 345 10.34 9.10 -3.77
CA ALA A 345 11.79 9.01 -3.65
C ALA A 345 12.21 9.48 -2.26
N GLU A 346 12.19 8.57 -1.29
CA GLU A 346 12.60 8.78 0.10
C GLU A 346 14.11 8.88 0.28
#